data_10b9340240cf58b944cbe37422b5b098
#
_entry.id   10b9340240cf58b944cbe37422b5b098
#
_cell.length_a   1.000
_cell.length_b   1.000
_cell.length_c   1.000
_cell.angle_alpha   90.00
_cell.angle_beta   90.00
_cell.angle_gamma   90.00
#
_symmetry.space_group_name_H-M   'P 1'
#
loop_
_entity.id
_entity.type
_entity.pdbx_description
1 polymer ?
#
loop_
_entity_poly.entity_id
_entity_poly.type
_entity_poly.pdbx_seq_one_letter_code
_entity_poly.pdbx_strand_id
1 'polypeptide(L)'
;NYNVQINAGKSDVTKANLVVNLNDITRVYGSLDAKDYSNAYTFGTNAGLVNGDNGLVINADKDGAIAEGSVTDVKKTSNVGSYSWSGSASGVDNLDHNYNVTVNNGKSDVTKANLVVNLNDITRVYGNLDAKDYSNAYTFGNNAGLVNGDNGLVINANTDGAIVGGTLTNVEKTNNVGSYEWNGTASGVDNLNTNYDVQINAGKSDVTPAKLIFVVDDKTITQGVPTEYTGTANGLTNGDTLAGIGVGGYELDSSVNPLIVGVYEDKIGVLINGSVHLTGGDGLLKNYKVEIDTGTLTVLASFNPADDYWFGTAPWDKERNLRERKAEFHYVAGGMSL
;
A
#
# COMPACT_ATOMS: atom_id res chain seq x y z
N ASN A 1 45.04 -32.07 -95.92
CA ASN A 1 45.59 -31.20 -94.88
C ASN A 1 44.64 -29.97 -94.73
N TYR A 2 44.13 -29.75 -93.57
CA TYR A 2 43.27 -28.59 -93.30
C TYR A 2 44.05 -27.61 -92.47
N ASN A 3 43.88 -26.35 -92.73
CA ASN A 3 44.42 -25.29 -91.91
C ASN A 3 43.26 -24.85 -90.98
N VAL A 4 43.27 -25.27 -89.71
CA VAL A 4 42.21 -24.97 -88.77
C VAL A 4 42.60 -23.71 -88.02
N GLN A 5 41.81 -22.65 -88.10
CA GLN A 5 41.96 -21.42 -87.38
C GLN A 5 40.81 -21.38 -86.29
N ILE A 6 41.21 -21.34 -85.04
CA ILE A 6 40.26 -21.16 -83.95
C ILE A 6 40.36 -19.71 -83.48
N ASN A 7 39.25 -18.96 -83.63
CA ASN A 7 39.17 -17.60 -83.10
C ASN A 7 38.66 -17.65 -81.64
N ALA A 8 39.34 -16.91 -80.79
CA ALA A 8 38.93 -16.82 -79.38
C ALA A 8 37.55 -16.14 -79.28
N GLY A 9 36.67 -16.77 -78.56
CA GLY A 9 35.41 -16.17 -78.18
C GLY A 9 35.53 -15.26 -76.98
N LYS A 10 34.64 -14.32 -76.80
CA LYS A 10 34.52 -13.45 -75.65
C LYS A 10 33.48 -14.05 -74.70
N SER A 11 33.78 -14.12 -73.42
CA SER A 11 32.80 -14.45 -72.35
C SER A 11 32.67 -13.23 -71.47
N ASP A 12 31.45 -12.63 -71.47
CA ASP A 12 31.11 -11.53 -70.58
C ASP A 12 30.34 -12.10 -69.41
N VAL A 13 30.86 -11.88 -68.20
CA VAL A 13 30.21 -12.24 -66.94
C VAL A 13 29.51 -10.98 -66.43
N THR A 14 28.20 -11.06 -66.24
CA THR A 14 27.38 -9.98 -65.71
C THR A 14 27.00 -10.27 -64.27
N LYS A 15 26.69 -9.23 -63.51
CA LYS A 15 26.23 -9.35 -62.10
C LYS A 15 24.97 -10.17 -62.01
N ALA A 16 24.89 -11.04 -61.01
CA ALA A 16 23.69 -11.73 -60.63
C ALA A 16 22.72 -10.79 -59.85
N ASN A 17 21.45 -11.02 -59.95
CA ASN A 17 20.48 -10.28 -59.14
C ASN A 17 20.38 -10.92 -57.74
N LEU A 18 20.53 -10.10 -56.69
CA LEU A 18 20.29 -10.48 -55.30
C LEU A 18 19.17 -9.60 -54.78
N VAL A 19 17.98 -10.18 -54.66
CA VAL A 19 16.83 -9.51 -54.07
C VAL A 19 16.53 -10.13 -52.73
N VAL A 20 16.61 -9.33 -51.67
CA VAL A 20 16.31 -9.69 -50.30
C VAL A 20 15.03 -9.01 -49.89
N ASN A 21 14.02 -9.78 -49.52
CA ASN A 21 12.77 -9.29 -49.00
C ASN A 21 12.81 -9.46 -47.48
N LEU A 22 12.79 -8.35 -46.73
CA LEU A 22 12.70 -8.38 -45.29
C LEU A 22 11.30 -8.75 -44.89
N ASN A 23 11.12 -9.76 -44.03
CA ASN A 23 9.83 -10.24 -43.61
C ASN A 23 9.22 -9.31 -42.58
N ASP A 24 7.91 -9.28 -42.46
CA ASP A 24 7.22 -8.63 -41.36
C ASP A 24 7.52 -9.34 -40.05
N ILE A 25 7.80 -8.58 -39.02
CA ILE A 25 8.12 -9.05 -37.68
C ILE A 25 7.21 -8.39 -36.64
N THR A 26 6.89 -9.14 -35.58
CA THR A 26 6.14 -8.64 -34.45
C THR A 26 6.95 -8.91 -33.18
N ARG A 27 7.04 -7.91 -32.31
CA ARG A 27 7.73 -8.02 -31.02
C ARG A 27 6.98 -7.28 -29.92
N VAL A 28 7.21 -7.68 -28.70
CA VAL A 28 6.69 -6.98 -27.53
C VAL A 28 7.66 -5.87 -27.12
N TYR A 29 7.13 -4.75 -26.68
CA TYR A 29 7.91 -3.64 -26.16
C TYR A 29 8.95 -4.12 -25.11
N GLY A 30 10.18 -3.66 -25.26
CA GLY A 30 11.29 -4.02 -24.36
C GLY A 30 11.82 -5.45 -24.50
N SER A 31 11.23 -6.26 -25.37
CA SER A 31 11.68 -7.63 -25.64
C SER A 31 12.15 -7.79 -27.08
N LEU A 32 13.22 -8.54 -27.23
CA LEU A 32 13.68 -9.07 -28.51
C LEU A 32 14.06 -10.53 -28.28
N ASP A 33 13.22 -11.42 -28.75
CA ASP A 33 13.57 -12.83 -28.80
C ASP A 33 14.21 -13.12 -30.16
N ALA A 34 15.51 -13.50 -30.16
CA ALA A 34 16.25 -13.87 -31.36
C ALA A 34 15.58 -15.02 -32.16
N LYS A 35 14.73 -15.81 -31.52
CA LYS A 35 13.97 -16.87 -32.18
C LYS A 35 12.90 -16.37 -33.13
N ASP A 36 12.37 -15.17 -32.90
CA ASP A 36 11.31 -14.58 -33.70
C ASP A 36 11.80 -14.12 -35.08
N TYR A 37 13.12 -14.09 -35.29
CA TYR A 37 13.75 -13.60 -36.51
C TYR A 37 14.44 -14.70 -37.33
N SER A 38 14.22 -15.97 -37.02
CA SER A 38 14.84 -17.10 -37.73
C SER A 38 14.53 -17.14 -39.23
N ASN A 39 13.46 -16.45 -39.68
CA ASN A 39 13.03 -16.29 -41.06
C ASN A 39 12.83 -14.81 -41.40
N ALA A 40 13.70 -13.95 -40.91
CA ALA A 40 13.52 -12.51 -41.04
C ALA A 40 13.69 -11.97 -42.45
N TYR A 41 14.19 -12.75 -43.40
CA TYR A 41 14.20 -12.41 -44.81
C TYR A 41 14.02 -13.63 -45.70
N THR A 42 13.63 -13.36 -46.93
CA THR A 42 13.57 -14.34 -48.05
C THR A 42 14.25 -13.76 -49.28
N PHE A 43 14.67 -14.64 -50.17
CA PHE A 43 15.19 -14.21 -51.46
C PHE A 43 14.00 -14.03 -52.46
N GLY A 44 14.16 -13.09 -53.39
CA GLY A 44 13.30 -12.98 -54.55
C GLY A 44 13.43 -14.21 -55.44
N THR A 45 12.44 -14.44 -56.30
CA THR A 45 12.44 -15.58 -57.25
C THR A 45 13.61 -15.49 -58.18
N ASN A 46 14.48 -16.52 -58.18
CA ASN A 46 15.72 -16.59 -58.95
C ASN A 46 16.70 -15.44 -58.74
N ALA A 47 16.67 -14.86 -57.53
CA ALA A 47 17.45 -13.67 -57.17
C ALA A 47 18.16 -13.84 -55.80
N GLY A 48 18.59 -15.03 -55.48
CA GLY A 48 19.39 -15.35 -54.28
C GLY A 48 20.92 -15.38 -54.55
N LEU A 49 21.66 -15.82 -53.56
CA LEU A 49 23.08 -16.06 -53.70
C LEU A 49 23.36 -17.19 -54.70
N VAL A 50 24.37 -17.04 -55.52
CA VAL A 50 24.77 -18.02 -56.51
C VAL A 50 26.22 -18.43 -56.31
N ASN A 51 26.71 -19.40 -57.09
CA ASN A 51 28.11 -19.83 -57.12
C ASN A 51 28.65 -20.37 -55.78
N GLY A 52 27.77 -20.77 -54.86
CA GLY A 52 28.15 -21.23 -53.50
C GLY A 52 28.45 -20.12 -52.52
N ASP A 53 28.20 -18.87 -52.86
CA ASP A 53 28.35 -17.73 -51.97
C ASP A 53 27.42 -17.90 -50.76
N ASN A 54 27.89 -17.48 -49.58
CA ASN A 54 27.20 -17.58 -48.29
C ASN A 54 27.63 -16.41 -47.37
N GLY A 55 27.13 -16.41 -46.12
CA GLY A 55 27.53 -15.40 -45.12
C GLY A 55 26.81 -14.06 -45.28
N LEU A 56 25.66 -14.00 -45.99
CA LEU A 56 24.89 -12.77 -46.13
C LEU A 56 24.45 -12.25 -44.75
N VAL A 57 24.75 -10.98 -44.51
CA VAL A 57 24.32 -10.23 -43.32
C VAL A 57 23.44 -9.06 -43.78
N ILE A 58 22.26 -8.93 -43.20
CA ILE A 58 21.41 -7.76 -43.37
C ILE A 58 21.57 -6.87 -42.12
N ASN A 59 22.16 -5.71 -42.30
CA ASN A 59 22.31 -4.70 -41.27
C ASN A 59 21.02 -3.86 -41.22
N ALA A 60 20.16 -4.13 -40.25
CA ALA A 60 18.90 -3.41 -40.09
C ALA A 60 19.13 -2.00 -39.54
N ASP A 61 18.47 -1.01 -40.10
CA ASP A 61 18.71 0.40 -39.77
C ASP A 61 18.24 0.77 -38.34
N LYS A 62 17.28 0.04 -37.77
CA LYS A 62 16.70 0.34 -36.46
C LYS A 62 16.82 -0.77 -35.42
N ASP A 63 16.71 -2.02 -35.82
CA ASP A 63 16.63 -3.17 -34.93
C ASP A 63 17.87 -4.09 -34.99
N GLY A 64 19.00 -3.57 -35.42
CA GLY A 64 20.25 -4.31 -35.45
C GLY A 64 20.49 -5.05 -36.77
N ALA A 65 21.42 -6.01 -36.79
CA ALA A 65 21.77 -6.81 -37.94
C ALA A 65 21.07 -8.17 -37.94
N ILE A 66 20.72 -8.64 -39.13
CA ILE A 66 20.25 -10.01 -39.35
C ILE A 66 21.39 -10.78 -40.03
N ALA A 67 21.92 -11.77 -39.37
CA ALA A 67 22.93 -12.66 -39.92
C ALA A 67 22.34 -14.06 -40.01
N GLU A 68 22.23 -14.57 -41.23
CA GLU A 68 21.73 -15.94 -41.51
C GLU A 68 20.42 -16.29 -40.75
N GLY A 69 19.49 -15.32 -40.68
CA GLY A 69 18.21 -15.50 -40.01
C GLY A 69 18.19 -15.20 -38.51
N SER A 70 19.26 -14.67 -37.94
CA SER A 70 19.34 -14.23 -36.55
C SER A 70 19.54 -12.72 -36.46
N VAL A 71 18.86 -12.07 -35.52
CA VAL A 71 19.07 -10.64 -35.24
C VAL A 71 20.15 -10.48 -34.20
N THR A 72 21.13 -9.61 -34.48
CA THR A 72 22.24 -9.27 -33.61
C THR A 72 22.20 -7.77 -33.25
N ASP A 73 22.72 -7.42 -32.09
CA ASP A 73 22.87 -6.03 -31.60
C ASP A 73 21.60 -5.17 -31.64
N VAL A 74 20.47 -5.75 -31.36
CA VAL A 74 19.18 -5.11 -31.48
C VAL A 74 18.92 -4.09 -30.36
N LYS A 75 18.45 -2.90 -30.74
CA LYS A 75 17.99 -1.89 -29.78
C LYS A 75 16.51 -2.08 -29.44
N LYS A 76 16.23 -2.30 -28.16
CA LYS A 76 14.87 -2.56 -27.62
C LYS A 76 14.00 -1.30 -27.46
N THR A 77 14.42 -0.15 -27.99
CA THR A 77 13.93 1.17 -27.59
C THR A 77 12.72 1.72 -28.36
N SER A 78 12.22 1.02 -29.38
CA SER A 78 11.07 1.52 -30.12
C SER A 78 9.78 1.38 -29.33
N ASN A 79 9.01 2.47 -29.22
CA ASN A 79 7.68 2.46 -28.60
C ASN A 79 6.72 1.55 -29.39
N VAL A 80 5.58 1.23 -28.78
CA VAL A 80 4.48 0.53 -29.45
C VAL A 80 4.05 1.30 -30.71
N GLY A 81 4.00 0.58 -31.81
CA GLY A 81 3.66 1.14 -33.10
C GLY A 81 4.04 0.22 -34.26
N SER A 82 3.78 0.67 -35.47
CA SER A 82 4.12 -0.03 -36.70
C SER A 82 5.19 0.77 -37.42
N TYR A 83 6.32 0.12 -37.71
CA TYR A 83 7.49 0.72 -38.31
C TYR A 83 7.84 0.01 -39.59
N SER A 84 8.36 0.74 -40.58
CA SER A 84 9.05 0.13 -41.70
C SER A 84 10.48 -0.12 -41.25
N TRP A 85 10.96 -1.34 -41.37
CA TRP A 85 12.35 -1.64 -41.12
C TRP A 85 13.07 -1.92 -42.44
N SER A 86 14.22 -1.35 -42.56
CA SER A 86 15.08 -1.41 -43.75
C SER A 86 16.48 -1.83 -43.34
N GLY A 87 17.30 -2.13 -44.30
CA GLY A 87 18.65 -2.52 -44.02
C GLY A 87 19.52 -2.54 -45.30
N SER A 88 20.81 -2.75 -45.08
CA SER A 88 21.77 -2.96 -46.14
C SER A 88 22.35 -4.37 -46.09
N ALA A 89 22.69 -4.93 -47.22
CA ALA A 89 23.30 -6.24 -47.32
C ALA A 89 24.83 -6.14 -47.26
N SER A 90 25.45 -7.10 -46.57
CA SER A 90 26.91 -7.23 -46.47
C SER A 90 27.33 -8.70 -46.21
N GLY A 91 28.60 -8.96 -45.91
CA GLY A 91 29.09 -10.27 -45.47
C GLY A 91 29.40 -11.28 -46.56
N VAL A 92 29.01 -11.02 -47.79
CA VAL A 92 29.38 -11.85 -48.96
C VAL A 92 30.60 -11.23 -49.66
N ASP A 93 31.57 -12.06 -49.99
CA ASP A 93 32.80 -11.60 -50.68
C ASP A 93 32.47 -11.00 -52.03
N ASN A 94 33.02 -9.81 -52.32
CA ASN A 94 32.80 -9.08 -53.56
C ASN A 94 31.31 -8.83 -53.90
N LEU A 95 30.48 -8.65 -52.87
CA LEU A 95 29.03 -8.49 -53.05
C LEU A 95 28.67 -7.43 -54.10
N ASP A 96 29.23 -6.23 -53.99
CA ASP A 96 28.96 -5.12 -54.92
C ASP A 96 29.54 -5.33 -56.32
N HIS A 97 30.51 -6.22 -56.43
CA HIS A 97 31.13 -6.54 -57.73
C HIS A 97 30.34 -7.61 -58.49
N ASN A 98 29.85 -8.61 -57.75
CA ASN A 98 29.24 -9.80 -58.32
C ASN A 98 27.70 -9.72 -58.38
N TYR A 99 27.07 -8.83 -57.60
CA TYR A 99 25.63 -8.75 -57.46
C TYR A 99 25.06 -7.35 -57.72
N ASN A 100 23.85 -7.30 -58.29
CA ASN A 100 22.92 -6.17 -58.23
C ASN A 100 22.04 -6.40 -57.02
N VAL A 101 22.32 -5.70 -55.90
CA VAL A 101 21.64 -5.91 -54.61
C VAL A 101 20.43 -5.01 -54.50
N THR A 102 19.28 -5.60 -54.17
CA THR A 102 18.04 -4.89 -53.80
C THR A 102 17.56 -5.44 -52.48
N VAL A 103 17.38 -4.58 -51.47
CA VAL A 103 16.74 -4.96 -50.19
C VAL A 103 15.39 -4.27 -50.10
N ASN A 104 14.33 -5.05 -50.09
CA ASN A 104 12.95 -4.59 -49.92
C ASN A 104 12.61 -4.56 -48.43
N ASN A 105 12.00 -3.45 -47.96
CA ASN A 105 11.65 -3.22 -46.58
C ASN A 105 10.59 -4.21 -46.10
N GLY A 106 10.73 -4.57 -44.82
CA GLY A 106 9.71 -5.28 -44.03
C GLY A 106 9.00 -4.33 -43.07
N LYS A 107 8.04 -4.85 -42.37
CA LYS A 107 7.26 -4.19 -41.32
C LYS A 107 7.72 -4.70 -39.95
N SER A 108 7.88 -3.81 -38.98
CA SER A 108 8.17 -4.17 -37.58
C SER A 108 7.04 -3.62 -36.70
N ASP A 109 6.17 -4.50 -36.25
CA ASP A 109 5.08 -4.16 -35.33
C ASP A 109 5.54 -4.40 -33.88
N VAL A 110 5.56 -3.33 -33.08
CA VAL A 110 5.83 -3.39 -31.64
C VAL A 110 4.50 -3.36 -30.90
N THR A 111 4.23 -4.40 -30.14
CA THR A 111 3.04 -4.54 -29.33
C THR A 111 3.31 -4.19 -27.87
N LYS A 112 2.25 -3.93 -27.10
CA LYS A 112 2.36 -3.58 -25.67
C LYS A 112 2.97 -4.71 -24.86
N ALA A 113 3.79 -4.35 -23.88
CA ALA A 113 4.20 -5.24 -22.82
C ALA A 113 3.13 -5.34 -21.74
N ASN A 114 3.02 -6.50 -21.10
CA ASN A 114 2.11 -6.65 -19.95
C ASN A 114 2.76 -6.02 -18.71
N LEU A 115 1.99 -5.19 -18.02
CA LEU A 115 2.34 -4.66 -16.71
C LEU A 115 1.23 -5.05 -15.72
N VAL A 116 1.51 -6.05 -14.91
CA VAL A 116 0.58 -6.50 -13.87
C VAL A 116 1.13 -6.07 -12.51
N VAL A 117 0.38 -5.25 -11.80
CA VAL A 117 0.68 -4.78 -10.46
C VAL A 117 -0.29 -5.43 -9.49
N ASN A 118 0.23 -6.19 -8.55
CA ASN A 118 -0.56 -6.78 -7.47
C ASN A 118 -0.37 -5.91 -6.23
N LEU A 119 -1.43 -5.25 -5.77
CA LEU A 119 -1.41 -4.51 -4.53
C LEU A 119 -1.44 -5.49 -3.36
N ASN A 120 -0.50 -5.34 -2.42
CA ASN A 120 -0.40 -6.22 -1.27
C ASN A 120 -1.47 -5.88 -0.22
N ASP A 121 -1.87 -6.88 0.56
CA ASP A 121 -2.71 -6.64 1.72
C ASP A 121 -1.96 -5.82 2.76
N ILE A 122 -2.64 -4.85 3.34
CA ILE A 122 -2.12 -3.93 4.35
C ILE A 122 -3.00 -3.95 5.59
N THR A 123 -2.38 -3.79 6.77
CA THR A 123 -3.08 -3.63 8.03
C THR A 123 -2.64 -2.34 8.69
N ARG A 124 -3.57 -1.56 9.17
CA ARG A 124 -3.30 -0.31 9.88
C ARG A 124 -4.21 -0.12 11.07
N VAL A 125 -3.78 0.65 12.05
CA VAL A 125 -4.59 1.05 13.18
C VAL A 125 -5.39 2.30 12.82
N TYR A 126 -6.63 2.37 13.25
CA TYR A 126 -7.50 3.54 13.07
C TYR A 126 -6.80 4.84 13.48
N GLY A 127 -6.87 5.84 12.61
CA GLY A 127 -6.24 7.15 12.81
C GLY A 127 -4.71 7.18 12.71
N ASN A 128 -4.06 6.05 12.46
CA ASN A 128 -2.61 5.99 12.30
C ASN A 128 -2.22 5.36 10.97
N LEU A 129 -1.16 5.89 10.37
CA LEU A 129 -0.51 5.36 9.20
C LEU A 129 0.98 5.38 9.47
N ASP A 130 1.53 4.23 9.77
CA ASP A 130 2.96 4.07 9.85
C ASP A 130 3.50 3.71 8.47
N ALA A 131 4.29 4.62 7.86
CA ALA A 131 4.92 4.40 6.56
C ALA A 131 5.83 3.16 6.51
N LYS A 132 6.24 2.63 7.64
CA LYS A 132 7.06 1.42 7.72
C LYS A 132 6.31 0.16 7.34
N ASP A 133 4.98 0.15 7.51
CA ASP A 133 4.16 -1.04 7.25
C ASP A 133 3.91 -1.27 5.76
N TYR A 134 4.29 -0.31 4.90
CA TYR A 134 3.96 -0.30 3.48
C TYR A 134 5.17 -0.40 2.55
N SER A 135 6.34 -0.78 3.06
CA SER A 135 7.59 -0.84 2.29
C SER A 135 7.53 -1.77 1.06
N ASN A 136 6.57 -2.71 1.02
CA ASN A 136 6.32 -3.63 -0.08
C ASN A 136 4.84 -3.59 -0.48
N ALA A 137 4.28 -2.40 -0.68
CA ALA A 137 2.86 -2.23 -0.92
C ALA A 137 2.34 -2.81 -2.25
N TYR A 138 3.23 -3.15 -3.17
CA TYR A 138 2.87 -3.88 -4.39
C TYR A 138 4.00 -4.80 -4.87
N THR A 139 3.63 -5.77 -5.69
CA THR A 139 4.53 -6.64 -6.42
C THR A 139 4.14 -6.68 -7.90
N PHE A 140 5.09 -7.05 -8.76
CA PHE A 140 4.75 -7.31 -10.16
C PHE A 140 4.30 -8.76 -10.35
N GLY A 141 3.43 -8.97 -11.31
CA GLY A 141 3.08 -10.31 -11.82
C GLY A 141 4.31 -10.99 -12.45
N ASN A 142 4.25 -12.31 -12.59
CA ASN A 142 5.32 -13.07 -13.22
C ASN A 142 5.53 -12.61 -14.67
N ASN A 143 6.76 -12.20 -15.01
CA ASN A 143 7.16 -11.67 -16.31
C ASN A 143 6.26 -10.51 -16.82
N ALA A 144 5.69 -9.73 -15.92
CA ALA A 144 4.74 -8.66 -16.22
C ALA A 144 5.10 -7.36 -15.46
N GLY A 145 6.38 -7.07 -15.29
CA GLY A 145 6.89 -5.84 -14.71
C GLY A 145 7.30 -4.80 -15.75
N LEU A 146 7.94 -3.75 -15.30
CA LEU A 146 8.54 -2.75 -16.18
C LEU A 146 9.71 -3.36 -16.97
N VAL A 147 9.78 -3.00 -18.24
CA VAL A 147 10.81 -3.47 -19.18
C VAL A 147 11.58 -2.28 -19.74
N ASN A 148 12.59 -2.55 -20.58
CA ASN A 148 13.36 -1.53 -21.31
C ASN A 148 14.12 -0.52 -20.44
N GLY A 149 14.29 -0.79 -19.13
CA GLY A 149 14.88 0.14 -18.18
C GLY A 149 13.92 1.21 -17.68
N ASP A 150 12.63 1.10 -18.00
CA ASP A 150 11.60 2.00 -17.49
C ASP A 150 11.53 1.93 -15.97
N ASN A 151 11.27 3.06 -15.34
CA ASN A 151 11.21 3.22 -13.89
C ASN A 151 10.25 4.35 -13.50
N GLY A 152 10.16 4.62 -12.21
CA GLY A 152 9.34 5.73 -11.71
C GLY A 152 7.86 5.41 -11.61
N LEU A 153 7.46 4.13 -11.61
CA LEU A 153 6.06 3.75 -11.43
C LEU A 153 5.49 4.30 -10.11
N VAL A 154 4.37 4.96 -10.21
CA VAL A 154 3.58 5.48 -9.10
C VAL A 154 2.20 4.86 -9.17
N ILE A 155 1.76 4.26 -8.08
CA ILE A 155 0.38 3.81 -7.92
C ILE A 155 -0.35 4.83 -7.05
N ASN A 156 -1.34 5.52 -7.63
CA ASN A 156 -2.22 6.44 -6.93
C ASN A 156 -3.39 5.64 -6.36
N ALA A 157 -3.31 5.31 -5.08
CA ALA A 157 -4.36 4.56 -4.40
C ALA A 157 -5.64 5.39 -4.29
N ASN A 158 -6.79 4.78 -4.56
CA ASN A 158 -8.07 5.49 -4.57
C ASN A 158 -8.54 5.92 -3.17
N THR A 159 -8.12 5.20 -2.12
CA THR A 159 -8.61 5.37 -0.75
C THR A 159 -7.51 5.80 0.21
N ASP A 160 -6.32 5.25 0.07
CA ASP A 160 -5.23 5.38 1.05
C ASP A 160 -3.98 6.13 0.52
N GLY A 161 -4.14 6.97 -0.51
CA GLY A 161 -3.06 7.80 -1.04
C GLY A 161 -2.28 7.18 -2.19
N ALA A 162 -1.06 7.63 -2.43
CA ALA A 162 -0.19 7.17 -3.50
C ALA A 162 0.89 6.22 -2.98
N ILE A 163 1.25 5.22 -3.78
CA ILE A 163 2.39 4.34 -3.55
C ILE A 163 3.50 4.75 -4.50
N VAL A 164 4.61 5.20 -3.94
CA VAL A 164 5.81 5.56 -4.68
C VAL A 164 6.97 4.68 -4.21
N GLY A 165 7.55 3.91 -5.12
CA GLY A 165 8.68 3.04 -4.80
C GLY A 165 8.40 2.01 -3.68
N GLY A 166 7.14 1.56 -3.54
CA GLY A 166 6.72 0.62 -2.50
C GLY A 166 6.30 1.26 -1.17
N THR A 167 6.20 2.60 -1.11
CA THR A 167 5.81 3.33 0.11
C THR A 167 4.54 4.13 -0.13
N LEU A 168 3.57 4.04 0.78
CA LEU A 168 2.38 4.90 0.78
C LEU A 168 2.73 6.32 1.19
N THR A 169 2.22 7.30 0.44
CA THR A 169 2.38 8.72 0.72
C THR A 169 1.04 9.44 0.74
N ASN A 170 0.91 10.50 1.52
CA ASN A 170 -0.28 11.36 1.60
C ASN A 170 -1.58 10.60 1.88
N VAL A 171 -1.55 9.62 2.74
CA VAL A 171 -2.69 8.76 3.02
C VAL A 171 -3.72 9.48 3.88
N GLU A 172 -5.00 9.38 3.50
CA GLU A 172 -6.10 9.85 4.34
C GLU A 172 -6.42 8.80 5.42
N LYS A 173 -6.44 9.23 6.69
CA LYS A 173 -6.62 8.39 7.89
C LYS A 173 -8.09 8.10 8.23
N THR A 174 -9.00 8.36 7.28
CA THR A 174 -10.43 8.53 7.59
C THR A 174 -11.27 7.27 7.63
N ASN A 175 -10.75 6.12 7.21
CA ASN A 175 -11.56 4.90 7.19
C ASN A 175 -11.79 4.35 8.59
N ASN A 176 -13.05 4.04 8.90
CA ASN A 176 -13.43 3.32 10.12
C ASN A 176 -12.80 1.93 10.18
N VAL A 177 -12.84 1.31 11.36
CA VAL A 177 -12.46 -0.11 11.53
C VAL A 177 -13.30 -0.98 10.61
N GLY A 178 -12.60 -1.86 9.88
CA GLY A 178 -13.20 -2.73 8.88
C GLY A 178 -12.18 -3.24 7.88
N SER A 179 -12.62 -4.07 6.95
CA SER A 179 -11.83 -4.58 5.84
C SER A 179 -12.31 -3.93 4.55
N TYR A 180 -11.40 -3.35 3.81
CA TYR A 180 -11.66 -2.62 2.58
C TYR A 180 -10.84 -3.22 1.44
N GLU A 181 -11.38 -3.19 0.25
CA GLU A 181 -10.61 -3.38 -0.97
C GLU A 181 -9.95 -2.04 -1.32
N TRP A 182 -8.64 -2.03 -1.50
CA TRP A 182 -7.94 -0.86 -1.98
C TRP A 182 -7.41 -1.10 -3.39
N ASN A 183 -7.54 -0.07 -4.21
CA ASN A 183 -7.21 -0.10 -5.62
C ASN A 183 -6.54 1.22 -6.01
N GLY A 184 -6.08 1.32 -7.24
CA GLY A 184 -5.41 2.53 -7.69
C GLY A 184 -5.26 2.60 -9.20
N THR A 185 -4.60 3.67 -9.63
CA THR A 185 -4.20 3.89 -11.02
C THR A 185 -2.69 4.03 -11.12
N ALA A 186 -2.11 3.55 -12.20
CA ALA A 186 -0.68 3.64 -12.46
C ALA A 186 -0.34 4.92 -13.23
N SER A 187 0.80 5.53 -12.88
CA SER A 187 1.37 6.71 -13.55
C SER A 187 2.89 6.76 -13.35
N GLY A 188 3.54 7.84 -13.77
CA GLY A 188 4.96 8.12 -13.50
C GLY A 188 5.96 7.48 -14.47
N VAL A 189 5.54 6.54 -15.30
CA VAL A 189 6.36 5.95 -16.35
C VAL A 189 6.09 6.65 -17.67
N ASP A 190 7.13 7.02 -18.39
CA ASP A 190 6.98 7.65 -19.70
C ASP A 190 6.29 6.72 -20.71
N ASN A 191 5.30 7.28 -21.41
CA ASN A 191 4.50 6.53 -22.39
C ASN A 191 3.82 5.26 -21.84
N LEU A 192 3.51 5.21 -20.53
CA LEU A 192 2.92 4.06 -19.85
C LEU A 192 1.75 3.44 -20.64
N ASN A 193 0.74 4.24 -20.96
CA ASN A 193 -0.46 3.77 -21.64
C ASN A 193 -0.24 3.41 -23.12
N THR A 194 0.86 3.88 -23.72
CA THR A 194 1.25 3.54 -25.09
C THR A 194 1.98 2.21 -25.14
N ASN A 195 2.94 2.01 -24.21
CA ASN A 195 3.86 0.89 -24.23
C ASN A 195 3.44 -0.31 -23.41
N TYR A 196 2.50 -0.13 -22.49
CA TYR A 196 2.05 -1.18 -21.58
C TYR A 196 0.55 -1.43 -21.66
N ASP A 197 0.18 -2.70 -21.48
CA ASP A 197 -1.16 -3.11 -21.09
C ASP A 197 -1.15 -3.27 -19.57
N VAL A 198 -1.75 -2.27 -18.89
CA VAL A 198 -1.65 -2.12 -17.42
C VAL A 198 -2.84 -2.78 -16.76
N GLN A 199 -2.57 -3.76 -15.90
CA GLN A 199 -3.53 -4.39 -15.02
C GLN A 199 -3.13 -4.17 -13.57
N ILE A 200 -4.06 -3.66 -12.75
CA ILE A 200 -3.87 -3.53 -11.31
C ILE A 200 -4.85 -4.46 -10.60
N ASN A 201 -4.30 -5.39 -9.83
CA ASN A 201 -5.06 -6.28 -8.97
C ASN A 201 -5.16 -5.66 -7.58
N ALA A 202 -6.37 -5.53 -7.09
CA ALA A 202 -6.67 -4.93 -5.79
C ALA A 202 -6.04 -5.72 -4.63
N GLY A 203 -5.66 -5.01 -3.57
CA GLY A 203 -5.28 -5.53 -2.29
C GLY A 203 -6.34 -5.28 -1.23
N LYS A 204 -6.17 -5.82 -0.04
CA LYS A 204 -6.99 -5.57 1.15
C LYS A 204 -6.36 -4.51 2.03
N SER A 205 -7.16 -3.63 2.59
CA SER A 205 -6.77 -2.69 3.65
C SER A 205 -7.60 -2.98 4.89
N ASP A 206 -7.01 -3.65 5.86
CA ASP A 206 -7.64 -3.96 7.14
C ASP A 206 -7.33 -2.85 8.15
N VAL A 207 -8.38 -2.13 8.59
CA VAL A 207 -8.29 -1.11 9.63
C VAL A 207 -8.69 -1.74 10.96
N THR A 208 -7.74 -1.80 11.90
CA THR A 208 -7.95 -2.34 13.24
C THR A 208 -8.26 -1.24 14.25
N PRO A 209 -8.95 -1.54 15.37
CA PRO A 209 -9.28 -0.55 16.39
C PRO A 209 -8.04 0.13 16.99
N ALA A 210 -8.13 1.43 17.23
CA ALA A 210 -7.17 2.14 18.06
C ALA A 210 -7.41 1.84 19.54
N LYS A 211 -6.36 1.84 20.34
CA LYS A 211 -6.47 1.66 21.80
C LYS A 211 -6.96 2.96 22.44
N LEU A 212 -8.02 2.87 23.27
CA LEU A 212 -8.54 3.97 24.08
C LEU A 212 -8.61 3.54 25.54
N ILE A 213 -7.87 4.23 26.41
CA ILE A 213 -7.76 3.91 27.82
C ILE A 213 -8.47 5.00 28.62
N PHE A 214 -9.40 4.59 29.47
CA PHE A 214 -10.01 5.43 30.49
C PHE A 214 -9.39 5.09 31.84
N VAL A 215 -9.00 6.12 32.57
CA VAL A 215 -8.58 6.03 33.98
C VAL A 215 -9.58 6.85 34.77
N VAL A 216 -10.40 6.17 35.59
CA VAL A 216 -11.47 6.78 36.38
C VAL A 216 -10.94 7.09 37.76
N ASP A 217 -11.21 8.30 38.25
CA ASP A 217 -10.73 8.74 39.54
C ASP A 217 -11.53 8.10 40.69
N ASP A 218 -10.84 7.75 41.78
CA ASP A 218 -11.48 7.42 43.05
C ASP A 218 -12.22 8.62 43.62
N LYS A 219 -13.33 8.37 44.29
CA LYS A 219 -14.17 9.42 44.83
C LYS A 219 -14.58 9.15 46.28
N THR A 220 -14.40 10.13 47.13
CA THR A 220 -14.93 10.12 48.51
C THR A 220 -16.07 11.14 48.63
N ILE A 221 -17.21 10.71 49.12
CA ILE A 221 -18.39 11.57 49.33
C ILE A 221 -18.95 11.39 50.74
N THR A 222 -19.74 12.36 51.18
CA THR A 222 -20.60 12.21 52.34
C THR A 222 -21.95 11.66 51.90
N GLN A 223 -22.51 10.76 52.65
CA GLN A 223 -23.81 10.12 52.40
C GLN A 223 -24.88 11.14 51.96
N GLY A 224 -25.50 10.88 50.82
CA GLY A 224 -26.59 11.72 50.28
C GLY A 224 -26.12 13.03 49.60
N VAL A 225 -24.85 13.31 49.51
CA VAL A 225 -24.35 14.49 48.81
C VAL A 225 -24.15 14.16 47.30
N PRO A 226 -24.87 14.84 46.38
CA PRO A 226 -24.65 14.69 44.96
C PRO A 226 -23.19 15.05 44.59
N THR A 227 -22.65 14.27 43.67
CA THR A 227 -21.27 14.50 43.20
C THR A 227 -21.12 14.21 41.72
N GLU A 228 -20.12 14.79 41.13
CA GLU A 228 -19.65 14.45 39.77
C GLU A 228 -18.45 13.50 39.85
N TYR A 229 -18.42 12.54 38.93
CA TYR A 229 -17.30 11.62 38.79
C TYR A 229 -16.38 12.11 37.66
N THR A 230 -15.10 11.91 37.83
CA THR A 230 -14.06 12.41 36.93
C THR A 230 -13.11 11.30 36.51
N GLY A 231 -12.30 11.57 35.51
CA GLY A 231 -11.28 10.67 34.99
C GLY A 231 -10.61 11.25 33.76
N THR A 232 -9.73 10.48 33.18
CA THR A 232 -9.00 10.84 31.96
C THR A 232 -9.20 9.80 30.87
N ALA A 233 -9.08 10.23 29.60
CA ALA A 233 -9.14 9.38 28.44
C ALA A 233 -7.88 9.60 27.57
N ASN A 234 -7.18 8.53 27.27
CA ASN A 234 -5.95 8.56 26.49
C ASN A 234 -6.06 7.66 25.26
N GLY A 235 -5.67 8.17 24.08
CA GLY A 235 -5.67 7.40 22.84
C GLY A 235 -6.72 7.81 21.83
N LEU A 236 -7.43 8.94 22.03
CA LEU A 236 -8.26 9.52 20.97
C LEU A 236 -7.37 9.92 19.78
N THR A 237 -7.83 9.58 18.60
CA THR A 237 -7.11 9.84 17.34
C THR A 237 -8.08 10.34 16.27
N ASN A 238 -7.55 10.67 15.09
CA ASN A 238 -8.32 11.10 13.91
C ASN A 238 -9.21 12.35 14.12
N GLY A 239 -8.95 13.15 15.17
CA GLY A 239 -9.78 14.31 15.52
C GLY A 239 -11.08 13.95 16.24
N ASP A 240 -11.25 12.71 16.67
CA ASP A 240 -12.43 12.29 17.45
C ASP A 240 -12.49 13.00 18.79
N THR A 241 -13.71 13.23 19.26
CA THR A 241 -14.02 13.73 20.60
C THR A 241 -14.79 12.68 21.38
N LEU A 242 -14.69 12.68 22.71
CA LEU A 242 -15.42 11.74 23.56
C LEU A 242 -16.92 11.75 23.26
N ALA A 243 -17.53 12.92 23.21
CA ALA A 243 -18.96 13.06 22.87
C ALA A 243 -19.28 12.55 21.46
N GLY A 244 -18.38 12.81 20.48
CA GLY A 244 -18.56 12.39 19.08
C GLY A 244 -18.54 10.87 18.90
N ILE A 245 -17.84 10.14 19.79
CA ILE A 245 -17.79 8.66 19.77
C ILE A 245 -18.78 8.01 20.74
N GLY A 246 -19.66 8.79 21.40
CA GLY A 246 -20.71 8.26 22.26
C GLY A 246 -20.33 8.10 23.74
N VAL A 247 -19.26 8.76 24.20
CA VAL A 247 -18.85 8.76 25.62
C VAL A 247 -19.48 9.97 26.32
N GLY A 248 -20.34 9.70 27.31
CA GLY A 248 -21.07 10.72 28.07
C GLY A 248 -20.33 11.22 29.31
N GLY A 249 -19.29 10.55 29.75
CA GLY A 249 -18.50 10.89 30.94
C GLY A 249 -18.29 9.70 31.87
N TYR A 250 -18.26 9.95 33.17
CA TYR A 250 -18.00 8.95 34.21
C TYR A 250 -19.20 8.89 35.16
N GLU A 251 -19.64 7.70 35.50
CA GLU A 251 -20.83 7.50 36.34
C GLU A 251 -20.68 6.30 37.30
N LEU A 252 -21.47 6.32 38.36
CA LEU A 252 -21.56 5.25 39.32
C LEU A 252 -22.40 4.09 38.75
N ASP A 253 -21.98 2.87 39.00
CA ASP A 253 -22.75 1.67 38.70
C ASP A 253 -24.08 1.69 39.42
N SER A 254 -25.15 1.40 38.72
CA SER A 254 -26.52 1.43 39.24
C SER A 254 -26.82 0.45 40.41
N SER A 255 -25.93 -0.53 40.60
CA SER A 255 -26.01 -1.47 41.75
C SER A 255 -25.61 -0.84 43.09
N VAL A 256 -24.97 0.34 43.04
CA VAL A 256 -24.49 1.03 44.26
C VAL A 256 -25.48 2.09 44.72
N ASN A 257 -25.81 2.05 45.99
CA ASN A 257 -26.63 3.08 46.63
C ASN A 257 -25.72 4.07 47.41
N PRO A 258 -25.51 5.32 46.93
CA PRO A 258 -24.66 6.30 47.58
C PRO A 258 -25.23 6.85 48.88
N LEU A 259 -26.42 6.37 49.29
CA LEU A 259 -27.02 6.64 50.62
C LEU A 259 -26.59 5.63 51.67
N ILE A 260 -25.76 4.65 51.33
CA ILE A 260 -25.26 3.64 52.27
C ILE A 260 -23.77 3.86 52.46
N VAL A 261 -23.34 3.98 53.71
CA VAL A 261 -21.93 4.13 54.09
C VAL A 261 -21.15 2.87 53.75
N GLY A 262 -20.01 3.04 53.11
CA GLY A 262 -19.17 1.91 52.72
C GLY A 262 -18.09 2.27 51.69
N VAL A 263 -17.27 1.29 51.33
CA VAL A 263 -16.31 1.34 50.25
C VAL A 263 -16.83 0.43 49.14
N TYR A 264 -16.98 0.99 47.98
CA TYR A 264 -17.47 0.31 46.78
C TYR A 264 -16.35 0.29 45.77
N GLU A 265 -15.51 -0.76 45.82
CA GLU A 265 -14.38 -0.95 44.93
C GLU A 265 -14.83 -1.16 43.49
N ASP A 266 -14.16 -0.54 42.53
CA ASP A 266 -14.38 -0.69 41.09
C ASP A 266 -15.83 -0.43 40.65
N LYS A 267 -16.47 0.58 41.21
CA LYS A 267 -17.90 0.89 40.96
C LYS A 267 -18.14 2.21 40.23
N ILE A 268 -17.12 3.01 40.00
CA ILE A 268 -17.21 4.17 39.12
C ILE A 268 -16.66 3.76 37.75
N GLY A 269 -17.48 3.90 36.73
CA GLY A 269 -17.13 3.49 35.36
C GLY A 269 -17.31 4.60 34.33
N VAL A 270 -17.32 4.22 33.06
CA VAL A 270 -17.44 5.12 31.92
C VAL A 270 -18.82 4.96 31.30
N LEU A 271 -19.52 6.07 31.09
CA LEU A 271 -20.80 6.10 30.40
C LEU A 271 -20.56 6.06 28.89
N ILE A 272 -20.87 4.91 28.27
CA ILE A 272 -20.73 4.72 26.82
C ILE A 272 -22.11 4.37 26.25
N ASN A 273 -22.55 5.10 25.24
CA ASN A 273 -23.81 4.90 24.55
C ASN A 273 -25.03 4.79 25.54
N GLY A 274 -25.00 5.56 26.64
CA GLY A 274 -26.05 5.60 27.64
C GLY A 274 -26.02 4.48 28.67
N SER A 275 -24.97 3.68 28.73
CA SER A 275 -24.76 2.62 29.75
C SER A 275 -23.41 2.77 30.44
N VAL A 276 -23.37 2.50 31.75
CA VAL A 276 -22.14 2.50 32.53
C VAL A 276 -21.41 1.19 32.33
N HIS A 277 -20.15 1.29 31.97
CA HIS A 277 -19.25 0.16 31.75
C HIS A 277 -18.10 0.18 32.79
N LEU A 278 -17.92 -0.93 33.47
CA LEU A 278 -16.86 -1.16 34.46
C LEU A 278 -15.69 -1.96 33.87
N THR A 279 -15.88 -2.53 32.71
CA THR A 279 -14.86 -3.28 31.97
C THR A 279 -14.78 -2.79 30.54
N GLY A 280 -13.56 -2.73 30.02
CA GLY A 280 -13.32 -2.47 28.61
C GLY A 280 -13.63 -3.69 27.74
N GLY A 281 -13.54 -3.52 26.45
CA GLY A 281 -13.75 -4.59 25.47
C GLY A 281 -13.75 -4.09 24.05
N ASP A 282 -13.81 -5.07 23.13
CA ASP A 282 -14.03 -4.82 21.72
C ASP A 282 -15.52 -4.57 21.45
N GLY A 283 -15.83 -3.66 20.55
CA GLY A 283 -17.19 -3.38 20.11
C GLY A 283 -17.99 -2.39 20.95
N LEU A 284 -17.49 -1.92 22.10
CA LEU A 284 -18.10 -0.84 22.86
C LEU A 284 -18.12 0.47 22.07
N LEU A 285 -17.03 0.75 21.37
CA LEU A 285 -16.89 1.87 20.45
C LEU A 285 -16.40 1.35 19.11
N LYS A 286 -17.00 1.83 18.03
CA LYS A 286 -16.80 1.30 16.67
C LYS A 286 -15.32 1.22 16.25
N ASN A 287 -14.57 2.27 16.56
CA ASN A 287 -13.20 2.45 16.06
C ASN A 287 -12.13 2.25 17.14
N TYR A 288 -12.54 1.91 18.36
CA TYR A 288 -11.65 1.81 19.49
C TYR A 288 -11.78 0.49 20.23
N LYS A 289 -10.65 -0.06 20.62
CA LYS A 289 -10.56 -1.07 21.66
C LYS A 289 -10.45 -0.37 23.01
N VAL A 290 -11.51 -0.51 23.82
CA VAL A 290 -11.66 0.22 25.09
C VAL A 290 -11.00 -0.57 26.22
N GLU A 291 -10.19 0.10 27.02
CA GLU A 291 -9.70 -0.36 28.32
C GLU A 291 -10.21 0.61 29.39
N ILE A 292 -10.70 0.10 30.52
CA ILE A 292 -11.23 0.90 31.62
C ILE A 292 -10.48 0.49 32.89
N ASP A 293 -9.86 1.47 33.52
CA ASP A 293 -9.36 1.40 34.91
C ASP A 293 -10.41 2.13 35.77
N THR A 294 -11.14 1.37 36.55
CA THR A 294 -12.33 1.81 37.30
C THR A 294 -11.97 2.53 38.59
N GLY A 295 -12.81 3.47 39.01
CA GLY A 295 -12.66 4.17 40.26
C GLY A 295 -13.46 3.55 41.42
N THR A 296 -12.98 3.74 42.65
CA THR A 296 -13.58 3.33 43.91
C THR A 296 -14.39 4.46 44.51
N LEU A 297 -15.62 4.18 44.94
CA LEU A 297 -16.43 5.12 45.69
C LEU A 297 -16.35 4.83 47.19
N THR A 298 -15.93 5.81 47.99
CA THR A 298 -16.02 5.79 49.44
C THR A 298 -17.13 6.71 49.92
N VAL A 299 -18.11 6.15 50.62
CA VAL A 299 -19.24 6.90 51.20
C VAL A 299 -19.03 7.00 52.72
N LEU A 300 -18.83 8.20 53.19
CA LEU A 300 -18.68 8.51 54.61
C LEU A 300 -20.09 8.84 55.23
N ALA A 301 -20.23 8.56 56.50
CA ALA A 301 -21.43 8.91 57.25
C ALA A 301 -21.65 10.45 57.24
N SER A 302 -22.89 10.86 57.05
CA SER A 302 -23.29 12.26 57.32
C SER A 302 -23.25 12.52 58.82
N PHE A 303 -22.54 13.55 59.19
CA PHE A 303 -22.60 14.00 60.58
C PHE A 303 -23.97 14.69 60.82
N ASN A 304 -24.84 14.07 61.66
CA ASN A 304 -26.06 14.71 62.11
C ASN A 304 -25.84 15.13 63.57
N PRO A 305 -25.68 16.42 63.84
CA PRO A 305 -25.53 16.88 65.23
C PRO A 305 -26.69 16.55 66.15
N ALA A 306 -27.85 16.23 65.58
CA ALA A 306 -29.06 15.91 66.33
C ALA A 306 -29.08 14.45 66.84
N ASP A 307 -28.39 13.52 66.14
CA ASP A 307 -28.38 12.10 66.55
C ASP A 307 -27.36 11.83 67.68
N ASP A 308 -26.53 12.81 67.97
CA ASP A 308 -25.56 12.74 69.07
C ASP A 308 -26.06 13.31 70.41
N TYR A 309 -27.35 13.71 70.44
CA TYR A 309 -27.96 14.23 71.67
C TYR A 309 -28.60 13.13 72.51
N TRP A 310 -27.96 11.97 72.69
CA TRP A 310 -28.37 11.03 73.70
C TRP A 310 -27.51 11.17 74.96
N PHE A 311 -27.78 12.22 75.72
CA PHE A 311 -27.12 12.38 77.01
C PHE A 311 -28.08 12.16 78.12
N GLY A 312 -27.74 11.27 79.02
CA GLY A 312 -28.44 11.07 80.29
C GLY A 312 -28.68 12.40 81.05
N THR A 313 -29.57 12.42 81.84
CA THR A 313 -30.32 13.53 82.48
C THR A 313 -29.52 14.43 83.43
N ALA A 314 -28.14 14.41 83.43
CA ALA A 314 -27.31 15.23 84.32
C ALA A 314 -26.60 16.35 83.53
N PRO A 315 -26.80 17.65 83.88
CA PRO A 315 -26.27 18.80 83.18
C PRO A 315 -24.71 18.89 83.12
N TRP A 316 -24.06 18.26 84.06
CA TRP A 316 -22.55 18.25 84.12
C TRP A 316 -21.91 17.22 83.21
N ASP A 317 -22.62 16.18 82.84
CA ASP A 317 -22.07 15.18 81.88
C ASP A 317 -22.02 15.68 80.44
N LYS A 318 -22.76 16.71 80.09
CA LYS A 318 -22.77 17.32 78.76
C LYS A 318 -21.44 17.95 78.41
N GLU A 319 -20.83 18.70 79.34
CA GLU A 319 -19.58 19.38 79.05
C GLU A 319 -18.37 18.44 78.98
N ARG A 320 -18.39 17.39 79.82
CA ARG A 320 -17.30 16.41 79.85
C ARG A 320 -17.30 15.54 78.59
N ASN A 321 -18.44 15.09 78.13
CA ASN A 321 -18.61 14.29 76.95
C ASN A 321 -18.33 15.10 75.66
N LEU A 322 -18.65 16.39 75.63
CA LEU A 322 -18.29 17.29 74.54
C LEU A 322 -16.78 17.52 74.43
N ARG A 323 -16.03 17.52 75.55
CA ARG A 323 -14.58 17.67 75.57
C ARG A 323 -13.86 16.39 75.14
N GLU A 324 -14.35 15.24 75.57
CA GLU A 324 -13.80 13.94 75.18
C GLU A 324 -14.03 13.64 73.69
N ARG A 325 -15.18 13.94 73.15
CA ARG A 325 -15.49 13.80 71.71
C ARG A 325 -14.75 14.80 70.84
N LYS A 326 -14.53 16.02 71.29
CA LYS A 326 -13.65 16.96 70.56
C LYS A 326 -12.21 16.48 70.51
N ALA A 327 -11.75 15.78 71.55
CA ALA A 327 -10.43 15.20 71.59
C ALA A 327 -10.30 13.99 70.60
N GLU A 328 -11.33 13.16 70.54
CA GLU A 328 -11.39 12.05 69.57
C GLU A 328 -11.47 12.56 68.11
N PHE A 329 -12.25 13.64 67.86
CA PHE A 329 -12.33 14.26 66.54
C PHE A 329 -11.00 14.87 66.09
N HIS A 330 -10.22 15.46 67.00
CA HIS A 330 -8.88 15.95 66.70
C HIS A 330 -7.87 14.83 66.43
N TYR A 331 -8.08 13.66 67.06
CA TYR A 331 -7.17 12.52 66.86
C TYR A 331 -7.40 11.82 65.49
N VAL A 332 -8.66 11.73 65.04
CA VAL A 332 -9.00 11.15 63.75
C VAL A 332 -8.66 12.12 62.59
N ALA A 333 -8.82 13.44 62.79
CA ALA A 333 -8.48 14.43 61.79
C ALA A 333 -6.94 14.68 61.68
N GLY A 334 -6.17 14.44 62.75
CA GLY A 334 -4.71 14.54 62.77
C GLY A 334 -3.95 13.33 62.24
N GLY A 335 -4.63 12.21 62.07
CA GLY A 335 -4.06 10.95 61.53
C GLY A 335 -4.05 10.83 60.01
N MET A 336 -4.55 11.82 59.27
CA MET A 336 -4.54 11.86 57.82
C MET A 336 -3.49 12.82 57.24
N SER A 337 -2.43 13.12 57.97
CA SER A 337 -1.28 13.78 57.38
C SER A 337 -0.03 12.92 57.56
N LEU A 338 0.16 11.94 56.68
CA LEU A 338 1.43 11.40 56.22
C LEU A 338 1.28 10.93 54.77
#